data_50a05e8ba2cfee0d9176859132c3354c
#
_entry.id   50a05e8ba2cfee0d9176859132c3354c
#
_cell.length_a   1.000
_cell.length_b   1.000
_cell.length_c   1.000
_cell.angle_alpha   90.00
_cell.angle_beta   90.00
_cell.angle_gamma   90.00
#
_symmetry.space_group_name_H-M   'P 1'
#
loop_
_entity.id
_entity.type
_entity.pdbx_description
1 polymer ?
#
loop_
_entity_poly.entity_id
_entity_poly.type
_entity_poly.pdbx_seq_one_letter_code
_entity_poly.pdbx_strand_id
1 'polypeptide(L)'
;VLVLFMGPEYGLTPADKFLLTSVVTLVGAVVRVPYTFAVAIFGGRNWTIISAGLLLVPTVAAFTVMEPGTSFSTFLLVGMVAGIGGGNFASSMTNINAFFPLRKKGWALGLNAGGGNIGVPVIQLAALAIIGASGGPRVLLGIYIPLIVVAAVLAACYMDNLASVKNDTGAAKDAVREGHTWIMALLYIGTFGSFIGYSFAFGQVLQTQFGRTPLQAAYLTFIGPLLGSLIRPLGGRLADRYGGARITLWNFVAMAAATAALVAASMAESLGLFVAVFVVLFVLSGLGNGSTFKMIPGIFQNKALAEGLTGEEAVAYGRRLSGASMGLIGAVGALGGVAINLAFRQSFLSVGSGTGAFVAFLAYYAVCFAVTWAVYLRRPAVRTPDGPADPARVGERPSYAEV
;
A
#
# COMPACT_ATOMS: atom_id res chain seq x y z
N VAL A 1 2.14 12.50 8.38
CA VAL A 1 2.51 13.92 8.23
C VAL A 1 2.54 14.62 9.57
N LEU A 2 1.44 14.64 10.35
CA LEU A 2 1.40 15.34 11.64
C LEU A 2 2.53 14.95 12.58
N VAL A 3 2.80 13.64 12.72
CA VAL A 3 3.87 13.11 13.61
C VAL A 3 5.24 13.71 13.28
N LEU A 4 5.49 14.10 12.04
CA LEU A 4 6.72 14.75 11.60
C LEU A 4 6.91 16.12 12.27
N PHE A 5 5.80 16.83 12.50
CA PHE A 5 5.76 18.19 13.08
C PHE A 5 5.50 18.20 14.59
N MET A 6 5.36 17.06 15.23
CA MET A 6 5.32 16.95 16.68
C MET A 6 6.76 17.04 17.20
N GLY A 7 7.17 18.25 17.59
CA GLY A 7 8.50 18.55 18.08
C GLY A 7 8.73 18.07 19.53
N PRO A 8 9.86 18.49 20.13
CA PRO A 8 10.19 18.12 21.52
C PRO A 8 9.14 18.55 22.54
N GLU A 9 8.40 19.62 22.26
CA GLU A 9 7.32 20.17 23.09
C GLU A 9 6.17 19.18 23.32
N TYR A 10 6.01 18.16 22.47
CA TYR A 10 5.02 17.10 22.64
C TYR A 10 5.52 15.94 23.51
N GLY A 11 6.79 15.95 23.94
CA GLY A 11 7.37 14.92 24.81
C GLY A 11 7.48 13.53 24.18
N LEU A 12 7.36 13.42 22.85
CA LEU A 12 7.40 12.13 22.13
C LEU A 12 8.82 11.75 21.74
N THR A 13 9.25 10.56 22.16
CA THR A 13 10.50 9.97 21.67
C THR A 13 10.37 9.53 20.21
N PRO A 14 11.49 9.34 19.47
CA PRO A 14 11.46 8.73 18.15
C PRO A 14 10.74 7.37 18.14
N ALA A 15 10.95 6.56 19.18
CA ALA A 15 10.30 5.26 19.32
C ALA A 15 8.76 5.39 19.45
N ASP A 16 8.28 6.40 20.18
CA ASP A 16 6.84 6.68 20.30
C ASP A 16 6.23 7.09 18.96
N LYS A 17 6.94 7.92 18.20
CA LYS A 17 6.51 8.36 16.87
C LYS A 17 6.38 7.18 15.88
N PHE A 18 7.35 6.26 15.89
CA PHE A 18 7.26 5.03 15.07
C PHE A 18 6.15 4.10 15.56
N LEU A 19 5.93 3.98 16.87
CA LEU A 19 4.84 3.18 17.42
C LEU A 19 3.47 3.76 17.02
N LEU A 20 3.30 5.08 17.15
CA LEU A 20 2.07 5.77 16.77
C LEU A 20 1.74 5.54 15.28
N THR A 21 2.70 5.70 14.38
CA THR A 21 2.50 5.42 12.96
C THR A 21 2.24 3.95 12.66
N SER A 22 2.84 3.03 13.42
CA SER A 22 2.57 1.59 13.32
C SER A 22 1.13 1.26 13.66
N VAL A 23 0.61 1.81 14.75
CA VAL A 23 -0.77 1.55 15.21
C VAL A 23 -1.80 2.11 14.23
N VAL A 24 -1.62 3.34 13.74
CA VAL A 24 -2.46 3.92 12.67
C VAL A 24 -2.50 3.00 11.45
N THR A 25 -1.33 2.52 11.02
CA THR A 25 -1.21 1.64 9.84
C THR A 25 -1.84 0.27 10.09
N LEU A 26 -1.69 -0.28 11.30
CA LEU A 26 -2.29 -1.56 11.69
C LEU A 26 -3.81 -1.53 11.60
N VAL A 27 -4.42 -0.54 12.24
CA VAL A 27 -5.88 -0.37 12.17
C VAL A 27 -6.30 -0.17 10.72
N GLY A 28 -5.58 0.67 9.96
CA GLY A 28 -5.85 0.90 8.55
C GLY A 28 -5.77 -0.36 7.68
N ALA A 29 -4.85 -1.27 7.98
CA ALA A 29 -4.74 -2.54 7.28
C ALA A 29 -5.88 -3.51 7.63
N VAL A 30 -6.21 -3.63 8.91
CA VAL A 30 -7.25 -4.54 9.40
C VAL A 30 -8.64 -4.15 8.88
N VAL A 31 -8.98 -2.86 8.93
CA VAL A 31 -10.30 -2.38 8.50
C VAL A 31 -10.52 -2.48 6.99
N ARG A 32 -9.49 -2.70 6.17
CA ARG A 32 -9.66 -2.99 4.73
C ARG A 32 -10.55 -4.19 4.47
N VAL A 33 -10.46 -5.21 5.32
CA VAL A 33 -11.28 -6.43 5.16
C VAL A 33 -12.78 -6.10 5.26
N PRO A 34 -13.31 -5.56 6.38
CA PRO A 34 -14.73 -5.23 6.46
C PRO A 34 -15.15 -4.15 5.44
N TYR A 35 -14.31 -3.19 5.10
CA TYR A 35 -14.61 -2.15 4.11
C TYR A 35 -14.81 -2.72 2.70
N THR A 36 -14.14 -3.81 2.35
CA THR A 36 -14.35 -4.51 1.08
C THR A 36 -15.82 -4.98 0.94
N PHE A 37 -16.43 -5.43 2.03
CA PHE A 37 -17.81 -5.92 2.04
C PHE A 37 -18.84 -4.81 2.21
N ALA A 38 -18.46 -3.68 2.79
CA ALA A 38 -19.36 -2.58 3.14
C ALA A 38 -20.07 -1.99 1.92
N VAL A 39 -19.42 -1.93 0.75
CA VAL A 39 -20.02 -1.43 -0.50
C VAL A 39 -21.23 -2.24 -0.92
N ALA A 40 -21.21 -3.56 -0.75
CA ALA A 40 -22.34 -4.41 -1.10
C ALA A 40 -23.46 -4.41 -0.04
N ILE A 41 -23.15 -4.03 1.21
CA ILE A 41 -24.13 -3.95 2.31
C ILE A 41 -24.85 -2.62 2.27
N PHE A 42 -24.11 -1.50 2.17
CA PHE A 42 -24.63 -0.15 2.31
C PHE A 42 -24.85 0.55 0.96
N GLY A 43 -24.28 0.01 -0.13
CA GLY A 43 -24.16 0.69 -1.42
C GLY A 43 -22.92 1.59 -1.49
N GLY A 44 -22.38 1.77 -2.69
CA GLY A 44 -21.13 2.50 -2.90
C GLY A 44 -21.20 3.96 -2.50
N ARG A 45 -22.27 4.68 -2.89
CA ARG A 45 -22.54 6.05 -2.49
C ARG A 45 -22.66 6.19 -0.98
N ASN A 46 -23.58 5.43 -0.38
CA ASN A 46 -23.87 5.53 1.05
C ASN A 46 -22.63 5.20 1.89
N TRP A 47 -21.87 4.16 1.50
CA TRP A 47 -20.64 3.81 2.20
C TRP A 47 -19.57 4.90 2.07
N THR A 48 -19.44 5.52 0.91
CA THR A 48 -18.49 6.64 0.73
C THR A 48 -18.84 7.82 1.64
N ILE A 49 -20.14 8.17 1.76
CA ILE A 49 -20.61 9.22 2.67
C ILE A 49 -20.31 8.84 4.13
N ILE A 50 -20.68 7.62 4.54
CA ILE A 50 -20.45 7.13 5.91
C ILE A 50 -18.96 7.13 6.23
N SER A 51 -18.13 6.55 5.37
CA SER A 51 -16.70 6.42 5.61
C SER A 51 -15.97 7.76 5.58
N ALA A 52 -16.41 8.71 4.75
CA ALA A 52 -15.92 10.08 4.80
C ALA A 52 -16.33 10.75 6.12
N GLY A 53 -17.59 10.64 6.52
CA GLY A 53 -18.08 11.17 7.79
C GLY A 53 -17.35 10.60 9.02
N LEU A 54 -17.02 9.31 8.99
CA LEU A 54 -16.22 8.65 10.05
C LEU A 54 -14.84 9.28 10.22
N LEU A 55 -14.24 9.86 9.16
CA LEU A 55 -12.96 10.55 9.26
C LEU A 55 -13.03 11.87 10.03
N LEU A 56 -14.22 12.47 10.18
CA LEU A 56 -14.39 13.66 11.01
C LEU A 56 -14.05 13.36 12.48
N VAL A 57 -14.41 12.17 12.97
CA VAL A 57 -14.18 11.78 14.38
C VAL A 57 -12.71 11.89 14.77
N PRO A 58 -11.75 11.18 14.13
CA PRO A 58 -10.35 11.30 14.47
C PRO A 58 -9.75 12.67 14.10
N THR A 59 -10.27 13.34 13.06
CA THR A 59 -9.75 14.64 12.65
C THR A 59 -10.09 15.72 13.67
N VAL A 60 -11.33 15.75 14.16
CA VAL A 60 -11.76 16.66 15.22
C VAL A 60 -11.07 16.30 16.54
N ALA A 61 -11.01 15.00 16.90
CA ALA A 61 -10.28 14.57 18.09
C ALA A 61 -8.80 14.98 18.02
N ALA A 62 -8.12 14.78 16.89
CA ALA A 62 -6.73 15.23 16.71
C ALA A 62 -6.62 16.75 16.82
N PHE A 63 -7.56 17.51 16.24
CA PHE A 63 -7.59 18.97 16.33
C PHE A 63 -7.68 19.45 17.78
N THR A 64 -8.47 18.79 18.61
CA THR A 64 -8.65 19.18 20.03
C THR A 64 -7.47 18.80 20.91
N VAL A 65 -6.85 17.61 20.66
CA VAL A 65 -5.76 17.09 21.52
C VAL A 65 -4.36 17.46 21.03
N MET A 66 -4.20 18.11 19.88
CA MET A 66 -2.90 18.51 19.33
C MET A 66 -2.33 19.70 20.09
N GLU A 67 -1.97 19.46 21.33
CA GLU A 67 -1.36 20.46 22.24
C GLU A 67 -0.15 19.86 22.97
N PRO A 68 0.87 20.69 23.26
CA PRO A 68 1.96 20.29 24.14
C PRO A 68 1.43 19.83 25.51
N GLY A 69 2.01 18.75 26.05
CA GLY A 69 1.57 18.17 27.32
C GLY A 69 0.48 17.11 27.22
N THR A 70 -0.12 16.91 26.05
CA THR A 70 -1.04 15.79 25.85
C THR A 70 -0.31 14.45 25.97
N SER A 71 -0.90 13.50 26.70
CA SER A 71 -0.30 12.19 26.95
C SER A 71 -0.12 11.36 25.70
N PHE A 72 0.93 10.55 25.64
CA PHE A 72 1.16 9.62 24.51
C PHE A 72 0.00 8.65 24.30
N SER A 73 -0.63 8.18 25.40
CA SER A 73 -1.81 7.30 25.32
C SER A 73 -2.98 7.96 24.60
N THR A 74 -3.20 9.26 24.79
CA THR A 74 -4.23 10.03 24.07
C THR A 74 -3.92 10.09 22.57
N PHE A 75 -2.68 10.40 22.19
CA PHE A 75 -2.25 10.39 20.79
C PHE A 75 -2.39 9.00 20.17
N LEU A 76 -2.09 7.94 20.93
CA LEU A 76 -2.22 6.56 20.47
C LEU A 76 -3.69 6.20 20.20
N LEU A 77 -4.60 6.57 21.11
CA LEU A 77 -6.03 6.34 20.96
C LEU A 77 -6.60 7.07 19.73
N VAL A 78 -6.30 8.36 19.60
CA VAL A 78 -6.72 9.16 18.43
C VAL A 78 -6.12 8.60 17.15
N GLY A 79 -4.85 8.17 17.18
CA GLY A 79 -4.18 7.51 16.06
C GLY A 79 -4.85 6.18 15.67
N MET A 80 -5.26 5.36 16.64
CA MET A 80 -6.04 4.13 16.38
C MET A 80 -7.34 4.44 15.62
N VAL A 81 -8.09 5.44 16.08
CA VAL A 81 -9.33 5.86 15.41
C VAL A 81 -9.03 6.45 14.03
N ALA A 82 -7.95 7.20 13.86
CA ALA A 82 -7.53 7.73 12.56
C ALA A 82 -7.20 6.63 11.54
N GLY A 83 -6.72 5.48 12.02
CA GLY A 83 -6.46 4.31 11.17
C GLY A 83 -7.67 3.83 10.37
N ILE A 84 -8.90 4.09 10.83
CA ILE A 84 -10.15 3.72 10.14
C ILE A 84 -10.17 4.23 8.69
N GLY A 85 -9.57 5.38 8.41
CA GLY A 85 -9.45 5.92 7.05
C GLY A 85 -8.70 5.03 6.06
N GLY A 86 -7.81 4.17 6.54
CA GLY A 86 -7.05 3.24 5.70
C GLY A 86 -7.90 2.21 4.96
N GLY A 87 -9.12 1.94 5.41
CA GLY A 87 -10.09 1.05 4.77
C GLY A 87 -10.67 1.59 3.47
N ASN A 88 -10.72 2.91 3.30
CA ASN A 88 -11.37 3.56 2.14
C ASN A 88 -10.76 3.15 0.80
N PHE A 89 -9.49 2.80 0.76
CA PHE A 89 -8.87 2.26 -0.45
C PHE A 89 -9.56 0.97 -0.92
N ALA A 90 -9.85 0.04 -0.01
CA ALA A 90 -10.47 -1.24 -0.35
C ALA A 90 -11.92 -1.05 -0.83
N SER A 91 -12.71 -0.23 -0.15
CA SER A 91 -14.10 0.04 -0.54
C SER A 91 -14.19 0.80 -1.86
N SER A 92 -13.32 1.79 -2.12
CA SER A 92 -13.29 2.51 -3.40
C SER A 92 -12.92 1.61 -4.57
N MET A 93 -11.95 0.70 -4.39
CA MET A 93 -11.58 -0.29 -5.41
C MET A 93 -12.74 -1.23 -5.74
N THR A 94 -13.47 -1.71 -4.72
CA THR A 94 -14.66 -2.55 -4.89
C THR A 94 -15.76 -1.80 -5.65
N ASN A 95 -16.02 -0.55 -5.28
CA ASN A 95 -17.03 0.28 -5.92
C ASN A 95 -16.70 0.53 -7.39
N ILE A 96 -15.50 1.00 -7.71
CA ILE A 96 -15.06 1.25 -9.10
C ILE A 96 -15.05 -0.02 -9.94
N ASN A 97 -14.64 -1.15 -9.36
CA ASN A 97 -14.70 -2.45 -10.04
C ASN A 97 -16.12 -2.82 -10.49
N ALA A 98 -17.15 -2.37 -9.76
CA ALA A 98 -18.55 -2.61 -10.11
C ALA A 98 -19.07 -1.63 -11.17
N PHE A 99 -18.66 -0.36 -11.13
CA PHE A 99 -19.17 0.69 -12.03
C PHE A 99 -18.65 0.58 -13.47
N PHE A 100 -17.40 0.13 -13.66
CA PHE A 100 -16.77 0.16 -14.97
C PHE A 100 -16.89 -1.15 -15.74
N PRO A 101 -17.22 -1.10 -17.06
CA PRO A 101 -17.25 -2.26 -17.91
C PRO A 101 -15.84 -2.85 -18.07
N LEU A 102 -15.75 -4.15 -18.38
CA LEU A 102 -14.49 -4.91 -18.46
C LEU A 102 -13.40 -4.21 -19.26
N ARG A 103 -13.75 -3.65 -20.40
CA ARG A 103 -12.82 -2.96 -21.31
C ARG A 103 -12.12 -1.75 -20.68
N LYS A 104 -12.78 -1.05 -19.73
CA LYS A 104 -12.25 0.16 -19.05
C LYS A 104 -11.86 -0.07 -17.60
N LYS A 105 -12.11 -1.26 -17.06
CA LYS A 105 -11.95 -1.57 -15.64
C LYS A 105 -10.50 -1.44 -15.16
N GLY A 106 -9.54 -1.95 -15.92
CA GLY A 106 -8.11 -1.84 -15.58
C GLY A 106 -7.64 -0.38 -15.49
N TRP A 107 -8.05 0.45 -16.44
CA TRP A 107 -7.75 1.88 -16.41
C TRP A 107 -8.37 2.59 -15.19
N ALA A 108 -9.65 2.32 -14.90
CA ALA A 108 -10.37 2.95 -13.80
C ALA A 108 -9.79 2.54 -12.42
N LEU A 109 -9.48 1.26 -12.24
CA LEU A 109 -8.84 0.76 -11.02
C LEU A 109 -7.42 1.33 -10.86
N GLY A 110 -6.66 1.42 -11.96
CA GLY A 110 -5.33 2.03 -11.98
C GLY A 110 -5.36 3.51 -11.61
N LEU A 111 -6.31 4.26 -12.15
CA LEU A 111 -6.52 5.68 -11.84
C LEU A 111 -6.90 5.87 -10.36
N ASN A 112 -7.83 5.06 -9.84
CA ASN A 112 -8.22 5.11 -8.44
C ASN A 112 -7.05 4.79 -7.50
N ALA A 113 -6.29 3.74 -7.81
CA ALA A 113 -5.14 3.35 -7.00
C ALA A 113 -4.02 4.41 -7.03
N GLY A 114 -3.74 4.97 -8.19
CA GLY A 114 -2.78 6.07 -8.35
C GLY A 114 -3.24 7.35 -7.66
N GLY A 115 -4.49 7.74 -7.86
CA GLY A 115 -5.10 8.93 -7.24
C GLY A 115 -5.10 8.87 -5.73
N GLY A 116 -5.44 7.72 -5.15
CA GLY A 116 -5.39 7.51 -3.70
C GLY A 116 -3.98 7.67 -3.12
N ASN A 117 -2.97 7.17 -3.82
CA ASN A 117 -1.57 7.28 -3.37
C ASN A 117 -1.02 8.72 -3.53
N ILE A 118 -1.41 9.45 -4.57
CA ILE A 118 -1.02 10.87 -4.78
C ILE A 118 -1.53 11.77 -3.64
N GLY A 119 -2.59 11.39 -2.95
CA GLY A 119 -3.06 12.11 -1.75
C GLY A 119 -1.97 12.26 -0.68
N VAL A 120 -1.05 11.31 -0.55
CA VAL A 120 0.05 11.36 0.43
C VAL A 120 1.00 12.55 0.16
N PRO A 121 1.63 12.69 -1.02
CA PRO A 121 2.48 13.84 -1.30
C PRO A 121 1.71 15.17 -1.35
N VAL A 122 0.45 15.19 -1.77
CA VAL A 122 -0.38 16.40 -1.77
C VAL A 122 -0.54 16.94 -0.35
N ILE A 123 -0.90 16.09 0.61
CA ILE A 123 -1.04 16.54 2.01
C ILE A 123 0.31 16.88 2.65
N GLN A 124 1.41 16.25 2.22
CA GLN A 124 2.75 16.62 2.66
C GLN A 124 3.14 18.01 2.16
N LEU A 125 2.84 18.34 0.92
CA LEU A 125 3.05 19.68 0.35
C LEU A 125 2.15 20.73 1.00
N ALA A 126 0.87 20.42 1.26
CA ALA A 126 -0.03 21.30 1.99
C ALA A 126 0.48 21.60 3.41
N ALA A 127 0.93 20.54 4.11
CA ALA A 127 1.53 20.71 5.44
C ALA A 127 2.79 21.58 5.41
N LEU A 128 3.64 21.39 4.40
CA LEU A 128 4.84 22.19 4.18
C LEU A 128 4.49 23.68 3.99
N ALA A 129 3.51 23.97 3.13
CA ALA A 129 3.06 25.34 2.86
C ALA A 129 2.47 26.01 4.13
N ILE A 130 1.60 25.31 4.87
CA ILE A 130 0.93 25.82 6.06
C ILE A 130 1.94 26.08 7.18
N ILE A 131 2.83 25.12 7.44
CA ILE A 131 3.80 25.23 8.55
C ILE A 131 4.93 26.19 8.16
N GLY A 132 5.33 26.22 6.89
CA GLY A 132 6.27 27.21 6.38
C GLY A 132 5.77 28.65 6.49
N ALA A 133 4.45 28.87 6.45
CA ALA A 133 3.79 30.16 6.68
C ALA A 133 3.47 30.43 8.19
N SER A 134 4.20 29.78 9.09
CA SER A 134 4.00 29.89 10.56
C SER A 134 2.66 29.34 11.09
N GLY A 135 1.95 28.53 10.27
CA GLY A 135 0.80 27.76 10.71
C GLY A 135 1.22 26.54 11.54
N GLY A 136 0.48 26.22 12.59
CA GLY A 136 0.72 25.00 13.37
C GLY A 136 0.04 23.76 12.78
N PRO A 137 0.35 22.55 13.32
CA PRO A 137 -0.32 21.30 12.92
C PRO A 137 -1.85 21.35 13.03
N ARG A 138 -2.39 22.14 13.95
CA ARG A 138 -3.84 22.38 14.12
C ARG A 138 -4.47 23.07 12.92
N VAL A 139 -3.78 24.01 12.27
CA VAL A 139 -4.29 24.69 11.07
C VAL A 139 -4.50 23.69 9.94
N LEU A 140 -3.56 22.75 9.77
CA LEU A 140 -3.68 21.67 8.79
C LEU A 140 -4.91 20.80 9.07
N LEU A 141 -5.16 20.42 10.32
CA LEU A 141 -6.33 19.65 10.72
C LEU A 141 -7.63 20.44 10.50
N GLY A 142 -7.63 21.74 10.82
CA GLY A 142 -8.77 22.64 10.61
C GLY A 142 -9.17 22.74 9.15
N ILE A 143 -8.22 22.76 8.20
CA ILE A 143 -8.48 22.74 6.77
C ILE A 143 -9.00 21.38 6.30
N TYR A 144 -8.56 20.30 6.94
CA TYR A 144 -9.01 18.95 6.56
C TYR A 144 -10.48 18.70 6.86
N ILE A 145 -11.03 19.29 7.94
CA ILE A 145 -12.43 19.14 8.33
C ILE A 145 -13.39 19.55 7.20
N PRO A 146 -13.35 20.79 6.66
CA PRO A 146 -14.23 21.18 5.56
C PRO A 146 -14.00 20.36 4.29
N LEU A 147 -12.77 19.92 3.99
CA LEU A 147 -12.50 19.08 2.84
C LEU A 147 -13.17 17.70 2.96
N ILE A 148 -13.21 17.11 4.14
CA ILE A 148 -13.94 15.85 4.39
C ILE A 148 -15.44 16.06 4.16
N VAL A 149 -16.00 17.16 4.67
CA VAL A 149 -17.42 17.50 4.48
C VAL A 149 -17.74 17.69 3.00
N VAL A 150 -16.91 18.44 2.27
CA VAL A 150 -17.07 18.63 0.81
C VAL A 150 -17.01 17.29 0.09
N ALA A 151 -16.07 16.41 0.44
CA ALA A 151 -15.99 15.09 -0.19
C ALA A 151 -17.25 14.24 0.08
N ALA A 152 -17.79 14.27 1.30
CA ALA A 152 -19.05 13.60 1.64
C ALA A 152 -20.24 14.16 0.88
N VAL A 153 -20.34 15.48 0.75
CA VAL A 153 -21.39 16.18 -0.02
C VAL A 153 -21.28 15.84 -1.51
N LEU A 154 -20.08 15.89 -2.08
CA LEU A 154 -19.87 15.50 -3.49
C LEU A 154 -20.25 14.05 -3.74
N ALA A 155 -19.93 13.14 -2.82
CA ALA A 155 -20.39 11.76 -2.92
C ALA A 155 -21.90 11.65 -2.85
N ALA A 156 -22.56 12.43 -1.98
CA ALA A 156 -24.01 12.45 -1.85
C ALA A 156 -24.71 12.99 -3.13
N CYS A 157 -24.11 13.98 -3.80
CA CYS A 157 -24.69 14.63 -4.97
C CYS A 157 -24.43 13.90 -6.28
N TYR A 158 -23.26 13.28 -6.44
CA TYR A 158 -22.78 12.79 -7.74
C TYR A 158 -22.57 11.28 -7.83
N MET A 159 -22.63 10.55 -6.72
CA MET A 159 -22.48 9.10 -6.74
C MET A 159 -23.84 8.39 -6.71
N ASP A 160 -23.87 7.17 -7.23
CA ASP A 160 -25.02 6.29 -7.21
C ASP A 160 -24.74 4.98 -6.47
N ASN A 161 -25.80 4.33 -5.98
CA ASN A 161 -25.74 2.98 -5.48
C ASN A 161 -26.10 2.00 -6.60
N LEU A 162 -25.23 1.01 -6.84
CA LEU A 162 -25.51 -0.07 -7.77
C LEU A 162 -26.15 -1.25 -7.03
N ALA A 163 -27.36 -1.60 -7.42
CA ALA A 163 -28.09 -2.79 -6.89
C ALA A 163 -27.42 -4.13 -7.26
N SER A 164 -26.54 -4.12 -8.28
CA SER A 164 -25.86 -5.33 -8.76
C SER A 164 -24.66 -5.76 -7.92
N VAL A 165 -24.20 -4.93 -6.98
CA VAL A 165 -23.05 -5.25 -6.12
C VAL A 165 -23.52 -6.21 -5.03
N LYS A 166 -23.09 -7.45 -5.11
CA LYS A 166 -23.35 -8.51 -4.12
C LYS A 166 -22.05 -9.00 -3.50
N ASN A 167 -22.10 -9.32 -2.21
CA ASN A 167 -20.99 -9.98 -1.54
C ASN A 167 -20.91 -11.45 -1.99
N ASP A 168 -19.77 -11.83 -2.52
CA ASP A 168 -19.43 -13.24 -2.75
C ASP A 168 -18.57 -13.76 -1.59
N THR A 169 -19.25 -14.14 -0.50
CA THR A 169 -18.58 -14.71 0.68
C THR A 169 -17.91 -16.05 0.37
N GLY A 170 -18.42 -16.78 -0.64
CA GLY A 170 -17.80 -17.98 -1.15
C GLY A 170 -16.43 -17.69 -1.77
N ALA A 171 -16.35 -16.68 -2.65
CA ALA A 171 -15.09 -16.27 -3.24
C ALA A 171 -14.07 -15.79 -2.19
N ALA A 172 -14.52 -15.08 -1.15
CA ALA A 172 -13.64 -14.68 -0.06
C ALA A 172 -13.09 -15.87 0.73
N LYS A 173 -13.93 -16.87 1.01
CA LYS A 173 -13.52 -18.11 1.68
C LYS A 173 -12.54 -18.92 0.81
N ASP A 174 -12.79 -19.00 -0.48
CA ASP A 174 -11.91 -19.68 -1.43
C ASP A 174 -10.56 -18.96 -1.52
N ALA A 175 -10.56 -17.62 -1.59
CA ALA A 175 -9.35 -16.80 -1.61
C ALA A 175 -8.47 -17.00 -0.35
N VAL A 176 -9.07 -17.12 0.83
CA VAL A 176 -8.32 -17.41 2.08
C VAL A 176 -7.66 -18.77 2.05
N ARG A 177 -8.29 -19.76 1.42
CA ARG A 177 -7.76 -21.14 1.31
C ARG A 177 -6.71 -21.30 0.22
N GLU A 178 -6.61 -20.30 -0.66
CA GLU A 178 -5.75 -20.36 -1.83
C GLU A 178 -4.30 -19.99 -1.50
N GLY A 179 -3.38 -20.92 -1.74
CA GLY A 179 -1.96 -20.74 -1.44
C GLY A 179 -1.32 -19.56 -2.16
N HIS A 180 -1.68 -19.33 -3.43
CA HIS A 180 -1.18 -18.19 -4.20
C HIS A 180 -1.62 -16.83 -3.65
N THR A 181 -2.75 -16.74 -2.96
CA THR A 181 -3.16 -15.53 -2.26
C THR A 181 -2.13 -15.12 -1.20
N TRP A 182 -1.65 -16.07 -0.40
CA TRP A 182 -0.67 -15.80 0.66
C TRP A 182 0.74 -15.54 0.12
N ILE A 183 1.14 -16.23 -0.94
CA ILE A 183 2.40 -15.97 -1.62
C ILE A 183 2.40 -14.55 -2.20
N MET A 184 1.35 -14.16 -2.90
CA MET A 184 1.20 -12.81 -3.42
C MET A 184 1.09 -11.76 -2.33
N ALA A 185 0.45 -12.07 -1.20
CA ALA A 185 0.39 -11.19 -0.04
C ALA A 185 1.79 -10.95 0.54
N LEU A 186 2.62 -11.99 0.67
CA LEU A 186 4.01 -11.86 1.09
C LEU A 186 4.81 -10.98 0.12
N LEU A 187 4.71 -11.18 -1.19
CA LEU A 187 5.39 -10.33 -2.17
C LEU A 187 4.88 -8.89 -2.12
N TYR A 188 3.59 -8.71 -1.88
CA TYR A 188 2.96 -7.38 -1.79
C TYR A 188 3.33 -6.63 -0.50
N ILE A 189 3.64 -7.33 0.60
CA ILE A 189 4.33 -6.74 1.76
C ILE A 189 5.66 -6.10 1.32
N GLY A 190 6.43 -6.79 0.48
CA GLY A 190 7.72 -6.30 0.00
C GLY A 190 7.62 -5.05 -0.88
N THR A 191 6.56 -4.90 -1.67
CA THR A 191 6.38 -3.76 -2.57
C THR A 191 5.47 -2.68 -1.97
N PHE A 192 4.20 -2.99 -1.74
CA PHE A 192 3.21 -2.03 -1.22
C PHE A 192 3.43 -1.71 0.27
N GLY A 193 3.79 -2.71 1.06
CA GLY A 193 4.15 -2.49 2.46
C GLY A 193 5.35 -1.57 2.61
N SER A 194 6.36 -1.73 1.73
CA SER A 194 7.52 -0.83 1.66
C SER A 194 7.12 0.59 1.31
N PHE A 195 6.26 0.78 0.30
CA PHE A 195 5.75 2.09 -0.07
C PHE A 195 5.05 2.79 1.11
N ILE A 196 4.15 2.08 1.81
CA ILE A 196 3.45 2.63 2.99
C ILE A 196 4.43 2.93 4.12
N GLY A 197 5.26 1.95 4.50
CA GLY A 197 6.18 2.08 5.62
C GLY A 197 7.17 3.21 5.43
N TYR A 198 7.75 3.32 4.25
CA TYR A 198 8.69 4.39 3.91
C TYR A 198 8.02 5.76 3.89
N SER A 199 6.76 5.85 3.44
CA SER A 199 6.01 7.11 3.45
C SER A 199 5.83 7.69 4.87
N PHE A 200 5.77 6.82 5.88
CA PHE A 200 5.72 7.25 7.28
C PHE A 200 7.11 7.43 7.89
N ALA A 201 8.04 6.54 7.60
CA ALA A 201 9.33 6.44 8.27
C ALA A 201 10.36 7.46 7.75
N PHE A 202 10.35 7.79 6.45
CA PHE A 202 11.42 8.57 5.82
C PHE A 202 11.70 9.89 6.53
N GLY A 203 10.66 10.69 6.80
CA GLY A 203 10.84 11.97 7.49
C GLY A 203 11.29 11.82 8.95
N GLN A 204 10.85 10.75 9.62
CA GLN A 204 11.27 10.46 11.00
C GLN A 204 12.76 10.07 11.05
N VAL A 205 13.22 9.26 10.09
CA VAL A 205 14.63 8.89 9.97
C VAL A 205 15.49 10.11 9.68
N LEU A 206 15.05 11.02 8.78
CA LEU A 206 15.77 12.27 8.52
C LEU A 206 15.92 13.15 9.76
N GLN A 207 14.89 13.23 10.60
CA GLN A 207 14.94 13.97 11.85
C GLN A 207 15.87 13.30 12.88
N THR A 208 15.69 11.99 13.08
CA THR A 208 16.34 11.27 14.19
C THR A 208 17.80 10.95 13.89
N GLN A 209 18.10 10.52 12.65
CA GLN A 209 19.46 10.09 12.29
C GLN A 209 20.33 11.23 11.74
N PHE A 210 19.70 12.16 10.98
CA PHE A 210 20.42 13.24 10.31
C PHE A 210 20.18 14.62 10.95
N GLY A 211 19.51 14.69 12.08
CA GLY A 211 19.26 15.92 12.83
C GLY A 211 18.49 16.99 12.05
N ARG A 212 17.67 16.59 11.06
CA ARG A 212 16.91 17.55 10.25
C ARG A 212 15.73 18.12 11.04
N THR A 213 15.48 19.41 10.87
CA THR A 213 14.27 20.02 11.42
C THR A 213 13.02 19.42 10.74
N PRO A 214 11.85 19.48 11.39
CA PRO A 214 10.60 19.00 10.77
C PRO A 214 10.35 19.56 9.37
N LEU A 215 10.63 20.86 9.18
CA LEU A 215 10.46 21.54 7.91
C LEU A 215 11.47 21.06 6.85
N GLN A 216 12.76 20.92 7.22
CA GLN A 216 13.78 20.38 6.33
C GLN A 216 13.49 18.94 5.89
N ALA A 217 13.02 18.11 6.83
CA ALA A 217 12.60 16.76 6.51
C ALA A 217 11.38 16.75 5.56
N ALA A 218 10.39 17.62 5.80
CA ALA A 218 9.19 17.74 4.97
C ALA A 218 9.50 18.11 3.52
N TYR A 219 10.50 18.96 3.26
CA TYR A 219 10.95 19.31 1.91
C TYR A 219 11.47 18.12 1.10
N LEU A 220 11.87 17.04 1.75
CA LEU A 220 12.41 15.85 1.10
C LEU A 220 11.40 14.70 1.05
N THR A 221 10.50 14.62 2.04
CA THR A 221 9.64 13.45 2.24
C THR A 221 8.53 13.29 1.22
N PHE A 222 8.05 14.36 0.56
CA PHE A 222 7.00 14.24 -0.44
C PHE A 222 7.49 13.65 -1.77
N ILE A 223 8.77 13.77 -2.07
CA ILE A 223 9.37 13.36 -3.36
C ILE A 223 9.22 11.85 -3.57
N GLY A 224 9.52 11.08 -2.54
CA GLY A 224 9.43 9.61 -2.59
C GLY A 224 8.03 9.10 -2.94
N PRO A 225 7.01 9.39 -2.12
CA PRO A 225 5.62 8.99 -2.39
C PRO A 225 5.08 9.53 -3.72
N LEU A 226 5.47 10.74 -4.13
CA LEU A 226 5.08 11.30 -5.43
C LEU A 226 5.60 10.45 -6.58
N LEU A 227 6.91 10.24 -6.63
CA LEU A 227 7.55 9.47 -7.70
C LEU A 227 7.11 8.00 -7.68
N GLY A 228 7.02 7.38 -6.49
CA GLY A 228 6.54 6.02 -6.35
C GLY A 228 5.09 5.82 -6.78
N SER A 229 4.23 6.83 -6.61
CA SER A 229 2.84 6.80 -7.09
C SER A 229 2.78 6.94 -8.61
N LEU A 230 3.55 7.87 -9.19
CA LEU A 230 3.57 8.15 -10.63
C LEU A 230 4.17 7.00 -11.45
N ILE A 231 5.17 6.30 -10.91
CA ILE A 231 5.84 5.19 -11.61
C ILE A 231 5.02 3.90 -11.65
N ARG A 232 4.03 3.75 -10.78
CA ARG A 232 3.23 2.52 -10.64
C ARG A 232 2.60 2.02 -11.94
N PRO A 233 1.99 2.87 -12.79
CA PRO A 233 1.48 2.42 -14.10
C PRO A 233 2.56 1.88 -15.03
N LEU A 234 3.79 2.40 -14.93
CA LEU A 234 4.92 1.88 -15.71
C LEU A 234 5.27 0.45 -15.28
N GLY A 235 5.24 0.15 -13.98
CA GLY A 235 5.44 -1.21 -13.47
C GLY A 235 4.43 -2.21 -14.06
N GLY A 236 3.15 -1.80 -14.15
CA GLY A 236 2.11 -2.60 -14.82
C GLY A 236 2.39 -2.81 -16.31
N ARG A 237 2.76 -1.74 -17.05
CA ARG A 237 3.10 -1.83 -18.49
C ARG A 237 4.31 -2.71 -18.77
N LEU A 238 5.33 -2.63 -17.93
CA LEU A 238 6.51 -3.50 -18.05
C LEU A 238 6.13 -4.97 -17.77
N ALA A 239 5.27 -5.20 -16.79
CA ALA A 239 4.74 -6.53 -16.51
C ALA A 239 3.91 -7.09 -17.68
N ASP A 240 3.10 -6.26 -18.35
CA ASP A 240 2.36 -6.65 -19.56
C ASP A 240 3.29 -7.05 -20.70
N ARG A 241 4.43 -6.35 -20.85
CA ARG A 241 5.34 -6.57 -21.98
C ARG A 241 6.35 -7.70 -21.76
N TYR A 242 6.84 -7.86 -20.54
CA TYR A 242 7.98 -8.73 -20.23
C TYR A 242 7.63 -9.87 -19.25
N GLY A 243 6.37 -9.94 -18.79
CA GLY A 243 5.91 -10.87 -17.77
C GLY A 243 6.06 -10.32 -16.36
N GLY A 244 4.97 -10.37 -15.58
CA GLY A 244 4.92 -9.79 -14.24
C GLY A 244 5.92 -10.44 -13.28
N ALA A 245 6.07 -11.76 -13.33
CA ALA A 245 7.01 -12.50 -12.47
C ALA A 245 8.46 -12.10 -12.72
N ARG A 246 8.87 -11.89 -13.98
CA ARG A 246 10.22 -11.45 -14.33
C ARG A 246 10.50 -10.03 -13.85
N ILE A 247 9.58 -9.11 -14.10
CA ILE A 247 9.71 -7.71 -13.65
C ILE A 247 9.74 -7.66 -12.12
N THR A 248 8.88 -8.41 -11.43
CA THR A 248 8.85 -8.46 -9.96
C THR A 248 10.15 -9.04 -9.40
N LEU A 249 10.72 -10.07 -10.02
CA LEU A 249 12.01 -10.64 -9.60
C LEU A 249 13.13 -9.60 -9.67
N TRP A 250 13.32 -8.97 -10.85
CA TRP A 250 14.37 -7.97 -11.04
C TRP A 250 14.15 -6.72 -10.20
N ASN A 251 12.88 -6.38 -9.93
CA ASN A 251 12.55 -5.31 -9.01
C ASN A 251 13.02 -5.61 -7.58
N PHE A 252 12.85 -6.84 -7.08
CA PHE A 252 13.39 -7.20 -5.76
C PHE A 252 14.92 -7.23 -5.73
N VAL A 253 15.58 -7.62 -6.80
CA VAL A 253 17.06 -7.48 -6.93
C VAL A 253 17.47 -6.01 -6.82
N ALA A 254 16.80 -5.13 -7.55
CA ALA A 254 17.08 -3.69 -7.51
C ALA A 254 16.78 -3.07 -6.14
N MET A 255 15.66 -3.49 -5.49
CA MET A 255 15.32 -3.05 -4.13
C MET A 255 16.36 -3.52 -3.11
N ALA A 256 16.84 -4.76 -3.23
CA ALA A 256 17.90 -5.28 -2.36
C ALA A 256 19.21 -4.49 -2.55
N ALA A 257 19.62 -4.24 -3.80
CA ALA A 257 20.80 -3.44 -4.11
C ALA A 257 20.67 -2.00 -3.59
N ALA A 258 19.54 -1.35 -3.81
CA ALA A 258 19.27 -0.01 -3.27
C ALA A 258 19.29 -0.01 -1.73
N THR A 259 18.74 -1.04 -1.08
CA THR A 259 18.76 -1.15 0.37
C THR A 259 20.18 -1.37 0.91
N ALA A 260 21.01 -2.16 0.24
CA ALA A 260 22.42 -2.30 0.60
C ALA A 260 23.17 -0.95 0.45
N ALA A 261 22.94 -0.20 -0.62
CA ALA A 261 23.47 1.15 -0.78
C ALA A 261 22.95 2.12 0.31
N LEU A 262 21.69 1.93 0.78
CA LEU A 262 21.12 2.73 1.85
C LEU A 262 21.79 2.42 3.21
N VAL A 263 22.12 1.15 3.48
CA VAL A 263 22.95 0.77 4.65
C VAL A 263 24.31 1.48 4.60
N ALA A 264 24.99 1.45 3.45
CA ALA A 264 26.28 2.13 3.29
C ALA A 264 26.14 3.65 3.48
N ALA A 265 25.11 4.29 2.91
CA ALA A 265 24.84 5.71 3.08
C ALA A 265 24.50 6.09 4.53
N SER A 266 23.78 5.22 5.22
CA SER A 266 23.45 5.36 6.65
C SER A 266 24.71 5.30 7.53
N MET A 267 25.59 4.32 7.27
CA MET A 267 26.85 4.17 8.01
C MET A 267 27.86 5.29 7.73
N ALA A 268 27.86 5.84 6.50
CA ALA A 268 28.69 6.96 6.11
C ALA A 268 28.10 8.32 6.50
N GLU A 269 26.95 8.36 7.17
CA GLU A 269 26.20 9.57 7.56
C GLU A 269 25.99 10.56 6.39
N SER A 270 25.98 10.07 5.16
CA SER A 270 25.86 10.90 3.96
C SER A 270 24.40 11.19 3.63
N LEU A 271 23.88 12.35 4.04
CA LEU A 271 22.51 12.77 3.79
C LEU A 271 22.14 12.75 2.31
N GLY A 272 23.00 13.31 1.43
CA GLY A 272 22.70 13.42 0.01
C GLY A 272 22.55 12.04 -0.64
N LEU A 273 23.48 11.13 -0.36
CA LEU A 273 23.41 9.76 -0.86
C LEU A 273 22.21 9.02 -0.26
N PHE A 274 21.97 9.18 1.04
CA PHE A 274 20.83 8.57 1.73
C PHE A 274 19.50 8.97 1.08
N VAL A 275 19.25 10.26 0.88
CA VAL A 275 18.03 10.78 0.24
C VAL A 275 17.89 10.26 -1.17
N ALA A 276 18.96 10.33 -1.99
CA ALA A 276 18.92 9.85 -3.37
C ALA A 276 18.55 8.38 -3.46
N VAL A 277 19.22 7.52 -2.68
CA VAL A 277 18.95 6.07 -2.66
C VAL A 277 17.57 5.76 -2.09
N PHE A 278 17.12 6.50 -1.08
CA PHE A 278 15.78 6.31 -0.50
C PHE A 278 14.69 6.66 -1.53
N VAL A 279 14.87 7.72 -2.32
CA VAL A 279 13.96 8.06 -3.43
C VAL A 279 13.95 6.96 -4.49
N VAL A 280 15.11 6.41 -4.86
CA VAL A 280 15.18 5.25 -5.76
C VAL A 280 14.40 4.07 -5.20
N LEU A 281 14.52 3.80 -3.91
CA LEU A 281 13.78 2.71 -3.26
C LEU A 281 12.25 2.94 -3.30
N PHE A 282 11.78 4.19 -3.17
CA PHE A 282 10.38 4.54 -3.39
C PHE A 282 9.92 4.26 -4.83
N VAL A 283 10.72 4.67 -5.81
CA VAL A 283 10.44 4.42 -7.24
C VAL A 283 10.32 2.91 -7.49
N LEU A 284 11.26 2.12 -6.98
CA LEU A 284 11.24 0.66 -7.10
C LEU A 284 10.05 0.04 -6.37
N SER A 285 9.68 0.53 -5.18
CA SER A 285 8.48 0.05 -4.48
C SER A 285 7.20 0.33 -5.27
N GLY A 286 7.11 1.50 -5.91
CA GLY A 286 5.99 1.86 -6.78
C GLY A 286 5.91 0.99 -8.04
N LEU A 287 7.06 0.77 -8.71
CA LEU A 287 7.16 -0.11 -9.87
C LEU A 287 6.77 -1.55 -9.51
N GLY A 288 7.30 -2.06 -8.39
CA GLY A 288 6.96 -3.36 -7.85
C GLY A 288 5.47 -3.50 -7.50
N ASN A 289 4.85 -2.45 -6.98
CA ASN A 289 3.41 -2.41 -6.76
C ASN A 289 2.62 -2.67 -8.04
N GLY A 290 3.00 -2.05 -9.15
CA GLY A 290 2.38 -2.26 -10.46
C GLY A 290 2.57 -3.69 -10.95
N SER A 291 3.79 -4.21 -10.90
CA SER A 291 4.12 -5.52 -11.43
C SER A 291 3.51 -6.67 -10.61
N THR A 292 3.61 -6.64 -9.28
CA THR A 292 3.03 -7.69 -8.42
C THR A 292 1.52 -7.75 -8.51
N PHE A 293 0.84 -6.59 -8.52
CA PHE A 293 -0.61 -6.54 -8.58
C PHE A 293 -1.14 -7.06 -9.93
N LYS A 294 -0.38 -6.83 -11.00
CA LYS A 294 -0.71 -7.31 -12.35
C LYS A 294 -0.65 -8.84 -12.48
N MET A 295 0.21 -9.50 -11.70
CA MET A 295 0.32 -10.97 -11.72
C MET A 295 -0.96 -11.67 -11.24
N ILE A 296 -1.74 -11.06 -10.34
CA ILE A 296 -2.83 -11.74 -9.63
C ILE A 296 -3.89 -12.32 -10.58
N PRO A 297 -4.46 -11.57 -11.55
CA PRO A 297 -5.44 -12.14 -12.47
C PRO A 297 -4.91 -13.30 -13.31
N GLY A 298 -3.68 -13.17 -13.80
CA GLY A 298 -3.05 -14.21 -14.63
C GLY A 298 -2.79 -15.50 -13.85
N ILE A 299 -2.36 -15.41 -12.57
CA ILE A 299 -2.16 -16.58 -11.71
C ILE A 299 -3.46 -17.39 -11.58
N PHE A 300 -4.58 -16.73 -11.28
CA PHE A 300 -5.84 -17.43 -11.08
C PHE A 300 -6.49 -17.89 -12.39
N GLN A 301 -6.25 -17.20 -13.49
CA GLN A 301 -6.68 -17.68 -14.81
C GLN A 301 -5.90 -18.92 -15.23
N ASN A 302 -4.57 -18.93 -15.07
CA ASN A 302 -3.74 -20.09 -15.38
C ASN A 302 -4.08 -21.29 -14.47
N LYS A 303 -4.45 -21.03 -13.22
CA LYS A 303 -4.94 -22.07 -12.31
C LYS A 303 -6.26 -22.67 -12.83
N ALA A 304 -7.22 -21.85 -13.23
CA ALA A 304 -8.48 -22.31 -13.79
C ALA A 304 -8.28 -23.24 -15.01
N LEU A 305 -7.37 -22.85 -15.90
CA LEU A 305 -6.99 -23.66 -17.06
C LEU A 305 -6.36 -25.00 -16.66
N ALA A 306 -5.52 -25.02 -15.63
CA ALA A 306 -4.91 -26.25 -15.12
C ALA A 306 -5.90 -27.18 -14.40
N GLU A 307 -7.00 -26.63 -13.89
CA GLU A 307 -8.12 -27.40 -13.32
C GLU A 307 -9.09 -27.91 -14.40
N GLY A 308 -8.78 -27.67 -15.68
CA GLY A 308 -9.57 -28.17 -16.84
C GLY A 308 -10.72 -27.24 -17.22
N LEU A 309 -10.87 -26.08 -16.61
CA LEU A 309 -11.85 -25.08 -17.03
C LEU A 309 -11.39 -24.41 -18.34
N THR A 310 -12.31 -24.14 -19.25
CA THR A 310 -12.00 -23.55 -20.57
C THR A 310 -12.93 -22.38 -20.88
N GLY A 311 -12.54 -21.57 -21.87
CA GLY A 311 -13.38 -20.48 -22.38
C GLY A 311 -13.87 -19.50 -21.31
N GLU A 312 -15.18 -19.24 -21.34
CA GLU A 312 -15.80 -18.27 -20.42
C GLU A 312 -15.78 -18.71 -18.95
N GLU A 313 -15.80 -20.02 -18.68
CA GLU A 313 -15.77 -20.55 -17.32
C GLU A 313 -14.43 -20.28 -16.63
N ALA A 314 -13.31 -20.49 -17.33
CA ALA A 314 -11.98 -20.19 -16.83
C ALA A 314 -11.80 -18.69 -16.54
N VAL A 315 -12.33 -17.83 -17.43
CA VAL A 315 -12.30 -16.38 -17.26
C VAL A 315 -13.16 -15.94 -16.08
N ALA A 316 -14.36 -16.50 -15.92
CA ALA A 316 -15.25 -16.19 -14.81
C ALA A 316 -14.67 -16.62 -13.46
N TYR A 317 -14.12 -17.83 -13.38
CA TYR A 317 -13.44 -18.35 -12.19
C TYR A 317 -12.24 -17.49 -11.81
N GLY A 318 -11.33 -17.24 -12.76
CA GLY A 318 -10.14 -16.43 -12.55
C GLY A 318 -10.48 -15.02 -12.07
N ARG A 319 -11.51 -14.41 -12.64
CA ARG A 319 -11.98 -13.07 -12.25
C ARG A 319 -12.59 -13.05 -10.85
N ARG A 320 -13.43 -14.03 -10.53
CA ARG A 320 -14.08 -14.17 -9.24
C ARG A 320 -13.03 -14.29 -8.12
N LEU A 321 -12.10 -15.20 -8.29
CA LEU A 321 -11.08 -15.50 -7.28
C LEU A 321 -10.02 -14.37 -7.18
N SER A 322 -9.61 -13.77 -8.31
CA SER A 322 -8.72 -12.62 -8.33
C SER A 322 -9.29 -11.44 -7.56
N GLY A 323 -10.58 -11.13 -7.77
CA GLY A 323 -11.23 -10.00 -7.10
C GLY A 323 -11.21 -10.15 -5.58
N ALA A 324 -11.55 -11.34 -5.06
CA ALA A 324 -11.53 -11.64 -3.64
C ALA A 324 -10.09 -11.64 -3.07
N SER A 325 -9.14 -12.26 -3.80
CA SER A 325 -7.74 -12.33 -3.40
C SER A 325 -7.07 -10.95 -3.36
N MET A 326 -7.36 -10.05 -4.31
CA MET A 326 -6.82 -8.68 -4.34
C MET A 326 -7.15 -7.89 -3.07
N GLY A 327 -8.36 -8.04 -2.53
CA GLY A 327 -8.75 -7.42 -1.27
C GLY A 327 -7.90 -7.91 -0.09
N LEU A 328 -7.74 -9.22 0.02
CA LEU A 328 -6.94 -9.85 1.09
C LEU A 328 -5.44 -9.54 0.94
N ILE A 329 -4.90 -9.66 -0.27
CA ILE A 329 -3.50 -9.31 -0.59
C ILE A 329 -3.23 -7.85 -0.27
N GLY A 330 -4.16 -6.94 -0.58
CA GLY A 330 -4.06 -5.52 -0.26
C GLY A 330 -4.08 -5.22 1.24
N ALA A 331 -4.89 -5.94 2.01
CA ALA A 331 -4.96 -5.80 3.46
C ALA A 331 -3.67 -6.32 4.13
N VAL A 332 -3.26 -7.55 3.80
CA VAL A 332 -2.03 -8.16 4.34
C VAL A 332 -0.79 -7.40 3.88
N GLY A 333 -0.74 -6.96 2.60
CA GLY A 333 0.35 -6.14 2.08
C GLY A 333 0.54 -4.84 2.86
N ALA A 334 -0.54 -4.21 3.32
CA ALA A 334 -0.46 -3.00 4.13
C ALA A 334 0.17 -3.22 5.52
N LEU A 335 0.10 -4.45 6.07
CA LEU A 335 0.81 -4.82 7.31
C LEU A 335 2.33 -4.68 7.19
N GLY A 336 2.87 -4.72 5.96
CA GLY A 336 4.27 -4.39 5.71
C GLY A 336 4.66 -3.00 6.20
N GLY A 337 3.76 -2.03 6.08
CA GLY A 337 3.97 -0.69 6.65
C GLY A 337 4.09 -0.69 8.17
N VAL A 338 3.33 -1.56 8.85
CA VAL A 338 3.46 -1.78 10.30
C VAL A 338 4.82 -2.37 10.64
N ALA A 339 5.18 -3.46 9.95
CA ALA A 339 6.45 -4.15 10.17
C ALA A 339 7.66 -3.23 9.97
N ILE A 340 7.63 -2.38 8.94
CA ILE A 340 8.70 -1.40 8.66
C ILE A 340 8.83 -0.37 9.78
N ASN A 341 7.72 0.21 10.26
CA ASN A 341 7.77 1.19 11.33
C ASN A 341 8.22 0.56 12.66
N LEU A 342 7.79 -0.68 12.96
CA LEU A 342 8.26 -1.43 14.12
C LEU A 342 9.75 -1.81 14.01
N ALA A 343 10.22 -2.17 12.81
CA ALA A 343 11.64 -2.45 12.58
C ALA A 343 12.49 -1.19 12.80
N PHE A 344 12.06 -0.03 12.33
CA PHE A 344 12.73 1.24 12.64
C PHE A 344 12.69 1.55 14.13
N ARG A 345 11.53 1.42 14.77
CA ARG A 345 11.43 1.59 16.22
C ARG A 345 12.46 0.75 16.97
N GLN A 346 12.51 -0.55 16.66
CA GLN A 346 13.45 -1.46 17.29
C GLN A 346 14.89 -1.12 16.96
N SER A 347 15.20 -0.75 15.72
CA SER A 347 16.53 -0.34 15.29
C SER A 347 17.03 0.90 16.05
N PHE A 348 16.19 1.92 16.19
CA PHE A 348 16.55 3.12 16.95
C PHE A 348 16.70 2.85 18.46
N LEU A 349 15.89 1.95 19.03
CA LEU A 349 16.03 1.55 20.44
C LEU A 349 17.30 0.74 20.72
N SER A 350 17.75 -0.09 19.78
CA SER A 350 18.87 -1.01 19.99
C SER A 350 20.22 -0.45 19.52
N VAL A 351 20.24 0.29 18.39
CA VAL A 351 21.48 0.71 17.70
C VAL A 351 21.56 2.24 17.57
N GLY A 352 20.52 2.98 17.91
CA GLY A 352 20.45 4.43 17.78
C GLY A 352 20.33 4.96 16.33
N SER A 353 20.19 4.06 15.35
CA SER A 353 20.11 4.40 13.92
C SER A 353 19.11 3.52 13.18
N GLY A 354 18.76 3.90 11.94
CA GLY A 354 17.91 3.09 11.05
C GLY A 354 18.60 1.89 10.41
N THR A 355 19.91 1.72 10.58
CA THR A 355 20.72 0.72 9.88
C THR A 355 20.25 -0.71 10.11
N GLY A 356 19.89 -1.08 11.34
CA GLY A 356 19.35 -2.41 11.66
C GLY A 356 18.05 -2.73 10.92
N ALA A 357 17.17 -1.73 10.77
CA ALA A 357 15.94 -1.89 9.99
C ALA A 357 16.24 -2.13 8.50
N PHE A 358 17.19 -1.39 7.91
CA PHE A 358 17.56 -1.59 6.50
C PHE A 358 18.15 -2.98 6.25
N VAL A 359 18.94 -3.53 7.20
CA VAL A 359 19.45 -4.92 7.10
C VAL A 359 18.30 -5.92 7.10
N ALA A 360 17.28 -5.73 7.96
CA ALA A 360 16.10 -6.57 7.96
C ALA A 360 15.31 -6.48 6.64
N PHE A 361 15.21 -5.28 6.03
CA PHE A 361 14.55 -5.12 4.73
C PHE A 361 15.33 -5.78 3.61
N LEU A 362 16.66 -5.69 3.62
CA LEU A 362 17.52 -6.39 2.67
C LEU A 362 17.29 -7.91 2.72
N ALA A 363 17.25 -8.49 3.92
CA ALA A 363 16.93 -9.90 4.10
C ALA A 363 15.53 -10.26 3.59
N TYR A 364 14.55 -9.39 3.84
CA TYR A 364 13.19 -9.61 3.36
C TYR A 364 13.08 -9.56 1.83
N TYR A 365 13.76 -8.63 1.17
CA TYR A 365 13.78 -8.57 -0.31
C TYR A 365 14.49 -9.79 -0.91
N ALA A 366 15.51 -10.33 -0.26
CA ALA A 366 16.13 -11.59 -0.66
C ALA A 366 15.14 -12.78 -0.55
N VAL A 367 14.31 -12.81 0.49
CA VAL A 367 13.22 -13.80 0.62
C VAL A 367 12.19 -13.60 -0.52
N CYS A 368 11.75 -12.38 -0.78
CA CYS A 368 10.82 -12.09 -1.88
C CYS A 368 11.39 -12.50 -3.25
N PHE A 369 12.67 -12.25 -3.50
CA PHE A 369 13.38 -12.72 -4.69
C PHE A 369 13.34 -14.26 -4.79
N ALA A 370 13.75 -14.95 -3.72
CA ALA A 370 13.79 -16.41 -3.69
C ALA A 370 12.40 -17.04 -3.91
N VAL A 371 11.37 -16.49 -3.28
CA VAL A 371 9.98 -16.93 -3.45
C VAL A 371 9.48 -16.69 -4.87
N THR A 372 9.74 -15.49 -5.43
CA THR A 372 9.34 -15.17 -6.81
C THR A 372 10.00 -16.13 -7.80
N TRP A 373 11.30 -16.37 -7.65
CA TRP A 373 12.03 -17.31 -8.50
C TRP A 373 11.53 -18.74 -8.36
N ALA A 374 11.41 -19.24 -7.13
CA ALA A 374 11.06 -20.63 -6.84
C ALA A 374 9.64 -21.00 -7.28
N VAL A 375 8.68 -20.07 -7.08
CA VAL A 375 7.25 -20.33 -7.33
C VAL A 375 6.87 -20.02 -8.77
N TYR A 376 7.35 -18.89 -9.31
CA TYR A 376 6.83 -18.37 -10.59
C TYR A 376 7.79 -18.53 -11.77
N LEU A 377 9.11 -18.69 -11.56
CA LEU A 377 10.09 -18.69 -12.65
C LEU A 377 10.92 -19.97 -12.79
N ARG A 378 11.07 -20.76 -11.72
CA ARG A 378 11.94 -21.94 -11.73
C ARG A 378 11.46 -23.04 -12.70
N ARG A 379 10.18 -23.07 -13.02
CA ARG A 379 9.60 -24.09 -13.92
C ARG A 379 9.48 -23.52 -15.32
N PRO A 380 9.86 -24.31 -16.38
CA PRO A 380 9.71 -23.85 -17.75
C PRO A 380 8.22 -23.60 -18.04
N ALA A 381 7.97 -22.53 -18.79
CA ALA A 381 6.64 -22.22 -19.30
C ALA A 381 6.19 -23.39 -20.20
N VAL A 382 5.12 -24.07 -19.81
CA VAL A 382 4.38 -24.89 -20.77
C VAL A 382 3.65 -23.89 -21.67
N ARG A 383 4.16 -23.61 -22.85
CA ARG A 383 3.45 -22.83 -23.87
C ARG A 383 2.13 -23.57 -24.15
N THR A 384 1.02 -22.95 -23.83
CA THR A 384 -0.25 -23.32 -24.46
C THR A 384 -0.19 -22.82 -25.91
N PRO A 385 -0.19 -23.69 -26.94
CA PRO A 385 -0.45 -23.23 -28.29
C PRO A 385 -1.84 -22.58 -28.32
N ASP A 386 -2.07 -21.63 -29.22
CA ASP A 386 -3.39 -21.04 -29.51
C ASP A 386 -4.35 -22.12 -30.06
N GLY A 387 -4.75 -23.07 -29.24
CA GLY A 387 -5.60 -24.20 -29.55
C GLY A 387 -6.37 -24.67 -28.31
N PRO A 388 -7.44 -25.47 -28.49
CA PRO A 388 -8.22 -26.03 -27.39
C PRO A 388 -7.30 -26.80 -26.43
N ALA A 389 -7.53 -26.65 -25.13
CA ALA A 389 -6.73 -27.29 -24.08
C ALA A 389 -6.61 -28.81 -24.36
N ASP A 390 -5.38 -29.31 -24.42
CA ASP A 390 -5.11 -30.73 -24.55
C ASP A 390 -5.60 -31.46 -23.29
N PRO A 391 -6.62 -32.35 -23.41
CA PRO A 391 -7.17 -33.06 -22.26
C PRO A 391 -6.14 -33.94 -21.54
N ALA A 392 -5.02 -34.30 -22.17
CA ALA A 392 -3.93 -35.05 -21.54
C ALA A 392 -3.13 -34.26 -20.51
N ARG A 393 -3.33 -32.92 -20.43
CA ARG A 393 -2.63 -32.04 -19.51
C ARG A 393 -3.45 -31.61 -18.30
N VAL A 394 -4.66 -32.13 -18.16
CA VAL A 394 -5.49 -31.91 -16.98
C VAL A 394 -4.75 -32.48 -15.75
N GLY A 395 -4.39 -31.64 -14.79
CA GLY A 395 -3.63 -32.03 -13.60
C GLY A 395 -2.14 -31.66 -13.62
N GLU A 396 -1.58 -31.16 -14.74
CA GLU A 396 -0.24 -30.58 -14.75
C GLU A 396 -0.23 -29.26 -13.95
N ARG A 397 0.88 -29.01 -13.23
CA ARG A 397 0.99 -27.76 -12.49
C ARG A 397 1.12 -26.58 -13.43
N PRO A 398 0.31 -25.51 -13.25
CA PRO A 398 0.28 -24.39 -14.17
C PRO A 398 1.65 -23.69 -14.24
N SER A 399 1.98 -23.20 -15.44
CA SER A 399 3.13 -22.32 -15.62
C SER A 399 2.74 -20.89 -15.30
N TYR A 400 3.53 -20.22 -14.46
CA TYR A 400 3.33 -18.83 -14.08
C TYR A 400 4.41 -17.90 -14.67
N ALA A 401 5.25 -18.38 -15.56
CA ALA A 401 6.39 -17.61 -16.08
C ALA A 401 5.98 -16.41 -16.94
N GLU A 402 4.76 -16.41 -17.48
CA GLU A 402 4.20 -15.34 -18.32
C GLU A 402 3.19 -14.45 -17.59
N VAL A 403 2.94 -14.71 -16.30
CA VAL A 403 2.00 -13.98 -15.45
C VAL A 403 2.54 -12.65 -14.94
#